data_ef2fd8986dfafed10e8c4ec2f273f6a3
#
_entry.id   ef2fd8986dfafed10e8c4ec2f273f6a3
#
_cell.length_a   1.000
_cell.length_b   1.000
_cell.length_c   1.000
_cell.angle_alpha   90.00
_cell.angle_beta   90.00
_cell.angle_gamma   90.00
#
_symmetry.space_group_name_H-M   'P 1'
#
loop_
_entity.id
_entity.type
_entity.pdbx_description
1 polymer ?
#
loop_
_entity_poly.entity_id
_entity_poly.type
_entity_poly.pdbx_seq_one_letter_code
_entity_poly.pdbx_strand_id
1 'polypeptide(L)'
;MRKKPAEPPLRATPKTGRQDGGIHIVIVAAVPRSQRNDNFIDKSFTVMADLIVKLLPIDPKAKEAYVYYRDGLSAQNDGDYAEALENYEEALKLEENAIDRAEILKNMAIIFMSTGEEEKSLDYYRQSLEQNPNSPSCLKNMGLIYERWGRIAEENGDQDKADQWFDLTAQHWSKAVRLYPGGYLDIENWLKSSGRSNVDVYF
;
A
#
# COMPACT_ATOMS: atom_id res chain seq x y z
N MET A 1 23.98 30.73 8.50
CA MET A 1 23.75 29.35 7.99
C MET A 1 22.33 29.22 7.49
N ARG A 2 22.14 29.10 6.15
CA ARG A 2 20.80 28.96 5.55
C ARG A 2 20.46 27.47 5.46
N LYS A 3 19.36 27.04 6.07
CA LYS A 3 18.82 25.67 5.96
C LYS A 3 18.32 25.44 4.52
N LYS A 4 18.78 24.37 3.88
CA LYS A 4 18.29 23.86 2.59
C LYS A 4 16.83 23.39 2.75
N PRO A 5 15.94 23.67 1.81
CA PRO A 5 14.59 23.12 1.84
C PRO A 5 14.62 21.63 1.46
N ALA A 6 13.72 20.84 2.09
CA ALA A 6 13.53 19.42 1.83
C ALA A 6 12.99 19.19 0.40
N GLU A 7 13.54 18.19 -0.29
CA GLU A 7 13.08 17.77 -1.61
C GLU A 7 11.73 17.03 -1.51
N PRO A 8 10.82 17.24 -2.47
CA PRO A 8 9.53 16.54 -2.50
C PRO A 8 9.70 15.09 -2.98
N PRO A 9 8.83 14.16 -2.55
CA PRO A 9 8.88 12.75 -2.94
C PRO A 9 8.61 12.56 -4.43
N LEU A 10 9.36 11.63 -5.04
CA LEU A 10 9.34 11.29 -6.46
C LEU A 10 7.98 10.73 -6.90
N ARG A 11 7.50 11.23 -8.02
CA ARG A 11 6.26 10.83 -8.71
C ARG A 11 6.34 9.41 -9.25
N ALA A 12 5.41 8.54 -8.85
CA ALA A 12 5.17 7.28 -9.54
C ALA A 12 4.20 7.50 -10.72
N THR A 13 4.61 7.10 -11.92
CA THR A 13 3.76 7.05 -13.12
C THR A 13 3.09 5.69 -13.21
N PRO A 14 1.78 5.60 -13.49
CA PRO A 14 1.12 4.33 -13.70
C PRO A 14 1.46 3.75 -15.07
N LYS A 15 1.94 2.50 -15.11
CA LYS A 15 1.98 1.69 -16.34
C LYS A 15 0.91 0.59 -16.26
N THR A 16 0.08 0.57 -17.28
CA THR A 16 -0.97 -0.41 -17.53
C THR A 16 -0.37 -1.79 -17.79
N GLY A 17 -0.75 -2.78 -16.99
CA GLY A 17 -0.54 -4.20 -17.23
C GLY A 17 -1.89 -4.93 -17.31
N ARG A 18 -2.12 -5.59 -18.41
CA ARG A 18 -3.21 -6.48 -18.83
C ARG A 18 -3.13 -7.77 -18.00
N GLN A 19 -4.12 -8.43 -17.52
CA GLN A 19 -5.53 -8.74 -17.56
C GLN A 19 -5.80 -10.14 -17.06
N ASP A 20 -6.90 -10.38 -16.45
CA ASP A 20 -7.77 -11.52 -16.79
C ASP A 20 -9.20 -11.24 -16.30
N GLY A 21 -10.14 -11.64 -17.13
CA GLY A 21 -11.56 -11.41 -17.29
C GLY A 21 -12.54 -11.35 -16.12
N GLY A 22 -12.21 -10.68 -15.02
CA GLY A 22 -13.18 -10.21 -14.04
C GLY A 22 -13.38 -8.70 -14.23
N ILE A 23 -14.55 -8.18 -13.92
CA ILE A 23 -14.78 -6.74 -13.89
C ILE A 23 -13.99 -6.21 -12.69
N HIS A 24 -12.70 -5.94 -12.90
CA HIS A 24 -11.90 -5.23 -11.92
C HIS A 24 -12.34 -3.77 -11.96
N ILE A 25 -12.99 -3.33 -10.87
CA ILE A 25 -13.16 -1.90 -10.62
C ILE A 25 -11.74 -1.37 -10.39
N VAL A 26 -11.14 -0.80 -11.43
CA VAL A 26 -9.86 -0.11 -11.30
C VAL A 26 -10.09 1.10 -10.41
N ILE A 27 -9.73 0.97 -9.14
CA ILE A 27 -9.75 2.09 -8.20
C ILE A 27 -8.67 3.06 -8.65
N VAL A 28 -9.08 4.15 -9.29
CA VAL A 28 -8.20 5.26 -9.61
C VAL A 28 -7.77 5.88 -8.28
N ALA A 29 -6.49 5.74 -7.95
CA ALA A 29 -5.91 6.33 -6.76
C ALA A 29 -6.29 7.82 -6.67
N ALA A 30 -6.90 8.21 -5.55
CA ALA A 30 -7.30 9.59 -5.31
C ALA A 30 -6.06 10.50 -5.31
N VAL A 31 -6.09 11.55 -6.12
CA VAL A 31 -5.04 12.58 -6.11
C VAL A 31 -5.15 13.39 -4.82
N PRO A 32 -4.05 13.63 -4.08
CA PRO A 32 -4.08 14.42 -2.86
C PRO A 32 -4.75 15.79 -3.06
N ARG A 33 -5.56 16.20 -2.09
CA ARG A 33 -6.35 17.45 -2.14
C ARG A 33 -5.51 18.72 -2.39
N SER A 34 -4.24 18.73 -1.98
CA SER A 34 -3.29 19.81 -2.25
C SER A 34 -2.97 20.06 -3.74
N GLN A 35 -3.36 19.15 -4.63
CA GLN A 35 -3.25 19.27 -6.08
C GLN A 35 -4.62 19.27 -6.79
N ARG A 36 -5.72 19.36 -6.06
CA ARG A 36 -7.02 19.59 -6.67
C ARG A 36 -7.03 20.99 -7.28
N ASN A 37 -6.61 21.08 -8.52
CA ASN A 37 -7.27 22.03 -9.40
C ASN A 37 -8.73 21.59 -9.42
N ASP A 38 -9.64 22.48 -8.98
CA ASP A 38 -11.09 22.28 -9.04
C ASP A 38 -11.59 22.21 -10.50
N ASN A 39 -10.96 21.37 -11.28
CA ASN A 39 -11.26 21.22 -12.68
C ASN A 39 -12.59 20.45 -12.81
N PHE A 40 -13.49 21.03 -13.56
CA PHE A 40 -14.79 20.44 -13.96
C PHE A 40 -14.66 18.98 -14.40
N ILE A 41 -13.52 18.59 -14.97
CA ILE A 41 -13.19 17.24 -15.43
C ILE A 41 -13.16 16.24 -14.26
N ASP A 42 -12.48 16.54 -13.13
CA ASP A 42 -12.36 15.61 -11.99
C ASP A 42 -13.71 15.38 -11.32
N LYS A 43 -14.51 16.45 -11.18
CA LYS A 43 -15.88 16.33 -10.66
C LYS A 43 -16.78 15.50 -11.59
N SER A 44 -16.59 15.64 -12.90
CA SER A 44 -17.36 14.87 -13.89
C SER A 44 -17.01 13.38 -13.86
N PHE A 45 -15.75 13.01 -13.68
CA PHE A 45 -15.32 11.62 -13.55
C PHE A 45 -15.86 10.97 -12.27
N THR A 46 -15.84 11.67 -11.14
CA THR A 46 -16.39 11.16 -9.87
C THR A 46 -17.90 10.94 -9.99
N VAL A 47 -18.63 11.90 -10.54
CA VAL A 47 -20.09 11.78 -10.77
C VAL A 47 -20.41 10.67 -11.77
N MET A 48 -19.62 10.50 -12.83
CA MET A 48 -19.81 9.41 -13.78
C MET A 48 -19.52 8.03 -13.16
N ALA A 49 -18.47 7.91 -12.35
CA ALA A 49 -18.18 6.66 -11.64
C ALA A 49 -19.31 6.29 -10.68
N ASP A 50 -19.81 7.23 -9.89
CA ASP A 50 -20.96 7.04 -9.00
C ASP A 50 -22.24 6.67 -9.77
N LEU A 51 -22.45 7.26 -10.94
CA LEU A 51 -23.61 6.94 -11.80
C LEU A 51 -23.49 5.53 -12.38
N ILE A 52 -22.29 5.14 -12.84
CA ILE A 52 -22.04 3.80 -13.39
C ILE A 52 -22.27 2.74 -12.29
N VAL A 53 -21.73 2.95 -11.09
CA VAL A 53 -21.94 2.03 -9.95
C VAL A 53 -23.43 1.91 -9.59
N LYS A 54 -24.22 2.99 -9.71
CA LYS A 54 -25.67 2.97 -9.47
C LYS A 54 -26.45 2.23 -10.56
N LEU A 55 -25.98 2.22 -11.79
CA LEU A 55 -26.66 1.62 -12.94
C LEU A 55 -26.29 0.15 -13.17
N LEU A 56 -25.13 -0.30 -12.68
CA LEU A 56 -24.74 -1.70 -12.80
C LEU A 56 -25.57 -2.58 -11.85
N PRO A 57 -25.96 -3.78 -12.29
CA PRO A 57 -26.62 -4.78 -11.43
C PRO A 57 -25.59 -5.44 -10.49
N ILE A 58 -24.96 -4.64 -9.63
CA ILE A 58 -24.02 -5.09 -8.63
C ILE A 58 -24.80 -5.37 -7.33
N ASP A 59 -24.38 -6.38 -6.58
CA ASP A 59 -24.94 -6.70 -5.27
C ASP A 59 -24.99 -5.42 -4.40
N PRO A 60 -26.13 -5.11 -3.77
CA PRO A 60 -26.27 -3.97 -2.86
C PRO A 60 -25.20 -3.95 -1.76
N LYS A 61 -24.84 -5.11 -1.22
CA LYS A 61 -23.82 -5.27 -0.20
C LYS A 61 -22.42 -4.86 -0.72
N ALA A 62 -22.05 -5.28 -1.94
CA ALA A 62 -20.80 -4.87 -2.58
C ALA A 62 -20.76 -3.36 -2.89
N LYS A 63 -21.91 -2.77 -3.25
CA LYS A 63 -22.01 -1.31 -3.42
C LYS A 63 -21.77 -0.57 -2.12
N GLU A 64 -22.32 -1.05 -1.03
CA GLU A 64 -22.16 -0.45 0.30
C GLU A 64 -20.70 -0.59 0.78
N ALA A 65 -20.08 -1.77 0.61
CA ALA A 65 -18.67 -2.00 0.89
C ALA A 65 -17.77 -0.99 0.12
N TYR A 66 -18.06 -0.79 -1.15
CA TYR A 66 -17.34 0.19 -1.98
C TYR A 66 -17.51 1.63 -1.48
N VAL A 67 -18.69 2.02 -1.02
CA VAL A 67 -18.93 3.37 -0.47
C VAL A 67 -18.04 3.58 0.76
N TYR A 68 -18.05 2.66 1.71
CA TYR A 68 -17.20 2.73 2.89
C TYR A 68 -15.70 2.75 2.53
N TYR A 69 -15.28 1.88 1.61
CA TYR A 69 -13.89 1.88 1.15
C TYR A 69 -13.47 3.23 0.56
N ARG A 70 -14.28 3.82 -0.30
CA ARG A 70 -14.03 5.14 -0.91
C ARG A 70 -13.98 6.25 0.13
N ASP A 71 -14.89 6.24 1.10
CA ASP A 71 -14.95 7.25 2.16
C ASP A 71 -13.73 7.09 3.09
N GLY A 72 -13.30 5.86 3.38
CA GLY A 72 -12.04 5.57 4.08
C GLY A 72 -10.82 6.10 3.34
N LEU A 73 -10.74 5.93 2.01
CA LEU A 73 -9.67 6.52 1.19
C LEU A 73 -9.67 8.05 1.24
N SER A 74 -10.85 8.68 1.23
CA SER A 74 -10.96 10.13 1.34
C SER A 74 -10.44 10.61 2.68
N ALA A 75 -10.89 10.02 3.77
CA ALA A 75 -10.45 10.34 5.12
C ALA A 75 -8.93 10.11 5.29
N GLN A 76 -8.40 8.99 4.78
CA GLN A 76 -6.95 8.73 4.80
C GLN A 76 -6.14 9.80 4.05
N ASN A 77 -6.61 10.26 2.90
CA ASN A 77 -5.95 11.32 2.13
C ASN A 77 -6.03 12.69 2.82
N ASP A 78 -7.06 12.92 3.60
CA ASP A 78 -7.23 14.14 4.40
C ASP A 78 -6.43 14.09 5.73
N GLY A 79 -5.90 12.91 6.09
CA GLY A 79 -5.16 12.66 7.32
C GLY A 79 -6.04 12.28 8.52
N ASP A 80 -7.34 12.11 8.29
CA ASP A 80 -8.33 11.73 9.31
C ASP A 80 -8.30 10.21 9.52
N TYR A 81 -7.18 9.72 10.07
CA TYR A 81 -6.89 8.28 10.17
C TYR A 81 -7.90 7.50 11.00
N ALA A 82 -8.50 8.12 12.02
CA ALA A 82 -9.52 7.47 12.84
C ALA A 82 -10.78 7.18 11.99
N GLU A 83 -11.29 8.18 11.26
CA GLU A 83 -12.43 8.04 10.37
C GLU A 83 -12.11 7.06 9.23
N ALA A 84 -10.89 7.12 8.69
CA ALA A 84 -10.45 6.19 7.66
C ALA A 84 -10.51 4.73 8.12
N LEU A 85 -10.01 4.44 9.33
CA LEU A 85 -10.03 3.10 9.92
C LEU A 85 -11.46 2.61 10.17
N GLU A 86 -12.34 3.45 10.71
CA GLU A 86 -13.76 3.10 10.91
C GLU A 86 -14.43 2.72 9.59
N ASN A 87 -14.23 3.52 8.55
CA ASN A 87 -14.78 3.24 7.21
C ASN A 87 -14.19 1.95 6.61
N TYR A 88 -12.88 1.70 6.76
CA TYR A 88 -12.27 0.45 6.29
C TYR A 88 -12.78 -0.77 7.05
N GLU A 89 -13.04 -0.67 8.35
CA GLU A 89 -13.63 -1.76 9.13
C GLU A 89 -15.05 -2.09 8.65
N GLU A 90 -15.88 -1.09 8.36
CA GLU A 90 -17.22 -1.32 7.80
C GLU A 90 -17.13 -1.93 6.40
N ALA A 91 -16.21 -1.45 5.54
CA ALA A 91 -15.97 -2.05 4.25
C ALA A 91 -15.57 -3.54 4.37
N LEU A 92 -14.66 -3.90 5.29
CA LEU A 92 -14.25 -5.29 5.51
C LEU A 92 -15.36 -6.22 5.98
N LYS A 93 -16.35 -5.72 6.73
CA LYS A 93 -17.52 -6.52 7.17
C LYS A 93 -18.41 -6.90 5.99
N LEU A 94 -18.45 -6.07 4.97
CA LEU A 94 -19.33 -6.22 3.82
C LEU A 94 -18.64 -6.86 2.63
N GLU A 95 -17.32 -6.66 2.47
CA GLU A 95 -16.56 -7.14 1.32
C GLU A 95 -16.28 -8.64 1.39
N GLU A 96 -16.61 -9.36 0.32
CA GLU A 96 -16.41 -10.81 0.19
C GLU A 96 -15.27 -11.17 -0.79
N ASN A 97 -14.92 -10.26 -1.70
CA ASN A 97 -13.84 -10.47 -2.65
C ASN A 97 -12.48 -10.42 -1.96
N ALA A 98 -11.68 -11.48 -2.09
CA ALA A 98 -10.38 -11.58 -1.42
C ALA A 98 -9.40 -10.48 -1.86
N ILE A 99 -9.42 -10.07 -3.13
CA ILE A 99 -8.51 -9.02 -3.64
C ILE A 99 -8.89 -7.66 -3.06
N ASP A 100 -10.18 -7.34 -2.99
CA ASP A 100 -10.66 -6.07 -2.43
C ASP A 100 -10.45 -6.03 -0.92
N ARG A 101 -10.65 -7.15 -0.21
CA ARG A 101 -10.28 -7.30 1.20
C ARG A 101 -8.79 -7.07 1.44
N ALA A 102 -7.92 -7.63 0.58
CA ALA A 102 -6.48 -7.42 0.65
C ALA A 102 -6.13 -5.93 0.50
N GLU A 103 -6.80 -5.22 -0.38
CA GLU A 103 -6.57 -3.80 -0.63
C GLU A 103 -6.96 -2.94 0.58
N ILE A 104 -8.13 -3.22 1.20
CA ILE A 104 -8.58 -2.55 2.42
C ILE A 104 -7.57 -2.77 3.55
N LEU A 105 -7.18 -4.02 3.82
CA LEU A 105 -6.22 -4.39 4.86
C LEU A 105 -4.86 -3.73 4.64
N LYS A 106 -4.39 -3.64 3.39
CA LYS A 106 -3.17 -2.92 3.03
C LYS A 106 -3.27 -1.43 3.38
N ASN A 107 -4.40 -0.79 3.11
CA ASN A 107 -4.59 0.64 3.41
C ASN A 107 -4.62 0.89 4.92
N MET A 108 -5.26 0.02 5.69
CA MET A 108 -5.18 0.07 7.17
C MET A 108 -3.73 -0.08 7.65
N ALA A 109 -2.96 -1.02 7.08
CA ALA A 109 -1.54 -1.17 7.39
C ALA A 109 -0.73 0.10 7.11
N ILE A 110 -1.00 0.79 6.01
CA ILE A 110 -0.36 2.06 5.67
C ILE A 110 -0.65 3.14 6.72
N ILE A 111 -1.88 3.21 7.23
CA ILE A 111 -2.23 4.14 8.31
C ILE A 111 -1.40 3.82 9.56
N PHE A 112 -1.37 2.57 10.03
CA PHE A 112 -0.59 2.18 11.19
C PHE A 112 0.91 2.42 11.02
N MET A 113 1.45 2.23 9.83
CA MET A 113 2.83 2.60 9.52
C MET A 113 3.05 4.11 9.62
N SER A 114 2.09 4.91 9.17
CA SER A 114 2.17 6.39 9.20
C SER A 114 2.04 6.96 10.61
N THR A 115 1.34 6.26 11.50
CA THR A 115 1.18 6.63 12.93
C THR A 115 2.29 6.07 13.83
N GLY A 116 3.23 5.28 13.27
CA GLY A 116 4.34 4.68 14.01
C GLY A 116 4.01 3.38 14.73
N GLU A 117 2.82 2.83 14.50
CA GLU A 117 2.37 1.53 15.04
C GLU A 117 2.83 0.37 14.15
N GLU A 118 4.16 0.19 14.04
CA GLU A 118 4.76 -0.68 13.03
C GLU A 118 4.45 -2.16 13.19
N GLU A 119 4.41 -2.68 14.41
CA GLU A 119 4.03 -4.07 14.67
C GLU A 119 2.60 -4.34 14.17
N LYS A 120 1.69 -3.41 14.46
CA LYS A 120 0.30 -3.49 14.03
C LYS A 120 0.19 -3.37 12.50
N SER A 121 0.99 -2.48 11.90
CA SER A 121 1.11 -2.38 10.45
C SER A 121 1.53 -3.71 9.82
N LEU A 122 2.55 -4.37 10.37
CA LEU A 122 2.99 -5.69 9.89
C LEU A 122 1.89 -6.74 9.99
N ASP A 123 1.07 -6.72 11.05
CA ASP A 123 -0.03 -7.66 11.21
C ASP A 123 -1.11 -7.46 10.13
N TYR A 124 -1.45 -6.22 9.81
CA TYR A 124 -2.40 -5.92 8.74
C TYR A 124 -1.83 -6.25 7.35
N TYR A 125 -0.51 -6.02 7.10
CA TYR A 125 0.12 -6.47 5.87
C TYR A 125 0.11 -8.00 5.73
N ARG A 126 0.35 -8.76 6.82
CA ARG A 126 0.24 -10.23 6.80
C ARG A 126 -1.18 -10.66 6.43
N GLN A 127 -2.20 -10.10 7.07
CA GLN A 127 -3.60 -10.38 6.73
C GLN A 127 -3.91 -10.03 5.27
N SER A 128 -3.38 -8.93 4.75
CA SER A 128 -3.52 -8.57 3.34
C SER A 128 -2.88 -9.62 2.41
N LEU A 129 -1.69 -10.12 2.76
CA LEU A 129 -0.99 -11.16 2.00
C LEU A 129 -1.67 -12.53 2.10
N GLU A 130 -2.40 -12.83 3.17
CA GLU A 130 -3.27 -14.03 3.25
C GLU A 130 -4.40 -14.00 2.23
N GLN A 131 -4.96 -12.82 1.97
CA GLN A 131 -5.99 -12.63 0.95
C GLN A 131 -5.41 -12.52 -0.47
N ASN A 132 -4.26 -11.87 -0.64
CA ASN A 132 -3.54 -11.72 -1.90
C ASN A 132 -2.03 -11.92 -1.71
N PRO A 133 -1.52 -13.17 -1.85
CA PRO A 133 -0.09 -13.49 -1.66
C PRO A 133 0.87 -12.80 -2.65
N ASN A 134 0.34 -12.24 -3.73
CA ASN A 134 1.11 -11.63 -4.81
C ASN A 134 1.00 -10.09 -4.81
N SER A 135 0.96 -9.46 -3.64
CA SER A 135 0.98 -8.01 -3.50
C SER A 135 2.41 -7.48 -3.33
N PRO A 136 3.08 -6.98 -4.39
CA PRO A 136 4.43 -6.46 -4.27
C PRO A 136 4.51 -5.21 -3.38
N SER A 137 3.43 -4.43 -3.30
CA SER A 137 3.37 -3.24 -2.44
C SER A 137 3.35 -3.59 -0.94
N CYS A 138 2.63 -4.63 -0.53
CA CYS A 138 2.67 -5.12 0.86
C CYS A 138 4.07 -5.59 1.22
N LEU A 139 4.68 -6.43 0.38
CA LEU A 139 6.04 -6.95 0.59
C LEU A 139 7.07 -5.82 0.66
N LYS A 140 6.97 -4.82 -0.23
CA LYS A 140 7.83 -3.65 -0.20
C LYS A 140 7.72 -2.91 1.14
N ASN A 141 6.52 -2.64 1.60
CA ASN A 141 6.29 -1.86 2.81
C ASN A 141 6.69 -2.64 4.09
N MET A 142 6.47 -3.95 4.14
CA MET A 142 7.01 -4.79 5.21
C MET A 142 8.54 -4.73 5.25
N GLY A 143 9.19 -4.83 4.10
CA GLY A 143 10.64 -4.68 4.01
C GLY A 143 11.13 -3.31 4.48
N LEU A 144 10.39 -2.21 4.23
CA LEU A 144 10.73 -0.88 4.76
C LEU A 144 10.71 -0.82 6.30
N ILE A 145 9.75 -1.50 6.94
CA ILE A 145 9.69 -1.58 8.40
C ILE A 145 10.90 -2.35 8.95
N TYR A 146 11.20 -3.52 8.39
CA TYR A 146 12.35 -4.31 8.82
C TYR A 146 13.68 -3.61 8.55
N GLU A 147 13.83 -2.91 7.44
CA GLU A 147 15.01 -2.12 7.11
C GLU A 147 15.24 -1.02 8.15
N ARG A 148 14.20 -0.31 8.55
CA ARG A 148 14.28 0.69 9.61
C ARG A 148 14.68 0.07 10.96
N TRP A 149 14.11 -1.07 11.33
CA TRP A 149 14.50 -1.77 12.55
C TRP A 149 15.95 -2.24 12.52
N GLY A 150 16.41 -2.69 11.35
CA GLY A 150 17.82 -3.04 11.13
C GLY A 150 18.76 -1.87 11.38
N ARG A 151 18.44 -0.70 10.82
CA ARG A 151 19.23 0.53 11.05
C ARG A 151 19.25 0.95 12.51
N ILE A 152 18.11 0.90 13.19
CA ILE A 152 18.03 1.23 14.62
C ILE A 152 18.91 0.26 15.44
N ALA A 153 18.90 -1.04 15.12
CA ALA A 153 19.74 -2.02 15.81
C ALA A 153 21.23 -1.76 15.53
N GLU A 154 21.60 -1.44 14.28
CA GLU A 154 22.97 -1.07 13.89
C GLU A 154 23.47 0.19 14.62
N GLU A 155 22.64 1.24 14.69
CA GLU A 155 22.95 2.47 15.43
C GLU A 155 23.13 2.22 16.93
N ASN A 156 22.44 1.24 17.50
CA ASN A 156 22.59 0.81 18.89
C ASN A 156 23.76 -0.15 19.12
N GLY A 157 24.50 -0.52 18.06
CA GLY A 157 25.64 -1.44 18.13
C GLY A 157 25.25 -2.93 18.23
N ASP A 158 23.98 -3.28 18.02
CA ASP A 158 23.47 -4.66 18.02
C ASP A 158 23.52 -5.24 16.60
N GLN A 159 24.73 -5.61 16.17
CA GLN A 159 24.97 -6.08 14.80
C GLN A 159 24.20 -7.38 14.48
N ASP A 160 24.12 -8.31 15.43
CA ASP A 160 23.43 -9.59 15.23
C ASP A 160 21.93 -9.37 14.96
N LYS A 161 21.33 -8.42 15.67
CA LYS A 161 19.94 -8.07 15.49
C LYS A 161 19.70 -7.25 14.22
N ALA A 162 20.65 -6.36 13.88
CA ALA A 162 20.62 -5.62 12.62
C ALA A 162 20.63 -6.58 11.42
N ASP A 163 21.52 -7.57 11.42
CA ASP A 163 21.61 -8.56 10.35
C ASP A 163 20.31 -9.39 10.22
N GLN A 164 19.71 -9.80 11.34
CA GLN A 164 18.40 -10.50 11.31
C GLN A 164 17.31 -9.67 10.63
N TRP A 165 17.22 -8.38 10.94
CA TRP A 165 16.24 -7.49 10.31
C TRP A 165 16.56 -7.22 8.83
N PHE A 166 17.82 -7.03 8.48
CA PHE A 166 18.21 -6.84 7.08
C PHE A 166 17.99 -8.11 6.25
N ASP A 167 18.11 -9.29 6.82
CA ASP A 167 17.78 -10.55 6.14
C ASP A 167 16.27 -10.66 5.87
N LEU A 168 15.42 -10.29 6.83
CA LEU A 168 13.97 -10.19 6.61
C LEU A 168 13.62 -9.14 5.57
N THR A 169 14.31 -7.99 5.57
CA THR A 169 14.21 -6.98 4.53
C THR A 169 14.49 -7.57 3.16
N ALA A 170 15.62 -8.27 3.02
CA ALA A 170 16.04 -8.89 1.78
C ALA A 170 15.04 -9.94 1.26
N GLN A 171 14.49 -10.76 2.15
CA GLN A 171 13.46 -11.75 1.81
C GLN A 171 12.22 -11.09 1.19
N HIS A 172 11.66 -10.09 1.89
CA HIS A 172 10.44 -9.41 1.44
C HIS A 172 10.69 -8.61 0.14
N TRP A 173 11.79 -7.89 0.07
CA TRP A 173 12.13 -7.09 -1.10
C TRP A 173 12.48 -7.93 -2.32
N SER A 174 13.20 -9.05 -2.15
CA SER A 174 13.48 -9.98 -3.26
C SER A 174 12.19 -10.56 -3.84
N LYS A 175 11.20 -10.88 -2.99
CA LYS A 175 9.90 -11.32 -3.47
C LYS A 175 9.13 -10.19 -4.17
N ALA A 176 9.16 -8.96 -3.64
CA ALA A 176 8.50 -7.81 -4.27
C ALA A 176 9.07 -7.52 -5.67
N VAL A 177 10.40 -7.54 -5.82
CA VAL A 177 11.09 -7.33 -7.10
C VAL A 177 10.77 -8.44 -8.10
N ARG A 178 10.69 -9.70 -7.66
CA ARG A 178 10.28 -10.82 -8.53
C ARG A 178 8.85 -10.69 -9.05
N LEU A 179 7.94 -10.19 -8.21
CA LEU A 179 6.54 -9.97 -8.59
C LEU A 179 6.37 -8.74 -9.49
N TYR A 180 7.27 -7.77 -9.38
CA TYR A 180 7.23 -6.54 -10.19
C TYR A 180 8.63 -6.12 -10.63
N PRO A 181 9.23 -6.81 -11.62
CA PRO A 181 10.58 -6.54 -12.10
C PRO A 181 10.73 -5.11 -12.65
N GLY A 182 11.79 -4.44 -12.23
CA GLY A 182 12.07 -3.05 -12.64
C GLY A 182 11.15 -1.99 -12.02
N GLY A 183 10.24 -2.40 -11.14
CA GLY A 183 9.32 -1.47 -10.47
C GLY A 183 9.93 -0.77 -9.25
N TYR A 184 11.00 -1.32 -8.70
CA TYR A 184 11.63 -0.86 -7.44
C TYR A 184 13.16 -0.82 -7.58
N LEU A 185 13.67 0.12 -8.37
CA LEU A 185 15.12 0.24 -8.66
C LEU A 185 15.96 0.53 -7.41
N ASP A 186 15.45 1.29 -6.48
CA ASP A 186 16.06 1.57 -5.18
C ASP A 186 16.25 0.29 -4.35
N ILE A 187 15.25 -0.55 -4.31
CA ILE A 187 15.27 -1.86 -3.63
C ILE A 187 16.24 -2.82 -4.32
N GLU A 188 16.22 -2.90 -5.65
CA GLU A 188 17.16 -3.70 -6.41
C GLU A 188 18.61 -3.29 -6.14
N ASN A 189 18.88 -1.98 -6.06
CA ASN A 189 20.19 -1.45 -5.74
C ASN A 189 20.59 -1.78 -4.30
N TRP A 190 19.69 -1.66 -3.35
CA TRP A 190 19.95 -2.04 -1.97
C TRP A 190 20.29 -3.53 -1.84
N LEU A 191 19.51 -4.42 -2.46
CA LEU A 191 19.79 -5.86 -2.47
C LEU A 191 21.17 -6.20 -3.02
N LYS A 192 21.60 -5.52 -4.08
CA LYS A 192 22.94 -5.69 -4.67
C LYS A 192 24.04 -5.16 -3.76
N SER A 193 23.90 -3.95 -3.23
CA SER A 193 24.93 -3.27 -2.42
C SER A 193 25.10 -3.91 -1.04
N SER A 194 24.03 -4.45 -0.46
CA SER A 194 24.08 -5.16 0.83
C SER A 194 24.63 -6.58 0.72
N GLY A 195 24.88 -7.10 -0.49
CA GLY A 195 25.27 -8.48 -0.72
C GLY A 195 24.18 -9.53 -0.50
N ARG A 196 22.92 -9.07 -0.30
CA ARG A 196 21.76 -9.91 0.02
C ARG A 196 20.88 -10.23 -1.20
N SER A 197 21.40 -10.08 -2.42
CA SER A 197 20.65 -10.32 -3.67
C SER A 197 20.26 -11.79 -3.90
N ASN A 198 20.91 -12.75 -3.23
CA ASN A 198 20.71 -14.19 -3.39
C ASN A 198 20.02 -14.84 -2.19
N VAL A 199 19.29 -14.08 -1.39
CA VAL A 199 18.56 -14.66 -0.25
C VAL A 199 17.44 -15.55 -0.78
N ASP A 200 17.51 -16.84 -0.43
CA ASP A 200 16.46 -17.80 -0.74
C ASP A 200 15.18 -17.39 0.00
N VAL A 201 14.12 -17.18 -0.78
CA VAL A 201 12.83 -16.75 -0.22
C VAL A 201 12.03 -17.98 0.12
N TYR A 202 12.10 -18.37 1.37
CA TYR A 202 11.26 -19.41 1.96
C TYR A 202 9.95 -18.76 2.45
N PHE A 203 8.85 -19.02 1.73
CA PHE A 203 7.49 -18.75 2.18
C PHE A 203 6.58 -19.92 1.82
#